data_91be7fe1a1f87c3c5740d855e291dc40
#
_entry.id   91be7fe1a1f87c3c5740d855e291dc40
#
_cell.length_a   1.000
_cell.length_b   1.000
_cell.length_c   1.000
_cell.angle_alpha   90.00
_cell.angle_beta   90.00
_cell.angle_gamma   90.00
#
_symmetry.space_group_name_H-M   'P 1'
#
loop_
_entity.id
_entity.type
_entity.pdbx_description
1 polymer ?
#
loop_
_entity_poly.entity_id
_entity_poly.type
_entity_poly.pdbx_seq_one_letter_code
_entity_poly.pdbx_strand_id
1 'polypeptide(L)'
;TKQSIYQRKTHRMEPHFIVHESTDTVGVVVVDIINAGEKVSGWVMETDETITMMATADIPLGHKLALREINKGDTITKYGQDIGKAVADISSGEHVHVHNVKTKRW
;
A
#
# COMPACT_ATOMS: atom_id res chain seq x y z
N THR A 1 -2.84 30.28 9.54
CA THR A 1 -3.04 30.19 9.63
C THR A 1 -2.96 30.02 9.25
N LYS A 2 -2.71 30.08 9.13
CA LYS A 2 -2.82 29.94 9.03
C LYS A 2 -2.75 29.46 8.83
N GLN A 3 -2.60 29.31 8.60
CA GLN A 3 -2.70 28.81 8.68
C GLN A 3 -3.01 28.22 8.72
N SER A 4 -3.04 28.22 8.74
CA SER A 4 -3.40 27.60 8.99
C SER A 4 -3.84 27.11 8.69
N ILE A 5 -3.88 27.14 8.51
CA ILE A 5 -4.33 26.72 8.28
C ILE A 5 -4.14 26.23 7.63
N TYR A 6 -3.80 26.12 7.37
CA TYR A 6 -3.60 25.55 6.96
C TYR A 6 -3.33 24.80 7.01
N GLN A 7 -3.13 24.46 7.13
CA GLN A 7 -2.94 23.72 7.30
C GLN A 7 -3.21 22.95 7.57
N ARG A 8 -3.79 22.78 7.77
CA ARG A 8 -4.23 22.01 7.98
C ARG A 8 -4.38 21.22 7.49
N LYS A 9 -4.57 20.98 6.99
CA LYS A 9 -4.55 20.19 6.48
C LYS A 9 -3.82 19.63 6.39
N THR A 10 -3.38 19.90 6.44
CA THR A 10 -2.62 19.30 6.50
C THR A 10 -2.06 18.78 7.41
N HIS A 11 -2.33 19.27 8.26
CA HIS A 11 -2.00 18.57 9.15
C HIS A 11 -2.30 17.34 8.99
N ARG A 12 -2.75 17.41 8.27
CA ARG A 12 -2.88 16.11 7.81
C ARG A 12 -1.56 15.40 7.74
N MET A 13 -1.51 14.25 8.29
CA MET A 13 -0.30 13.48 8.28
C MET A 13 0.06 13.06 6.89
N GLU A 14 1.35 12.97 6.62
CA GLU A 14 1.76 12.42 5.36
C GLU A 14 1.46 10.93 5.34
N PRO A 15 0.99 10.38 4.22
CA PRO A 15 0.69 8.97 4.16
C PRO A 15 1.97 8.13 4.20
N HIS A 16 1.84 6.93 4.75
CA HIS A 16 2.93 5.96 4.73
C HIS A 16 3.00 5.26 3.38
N PHE A 17 1.87 5.13 2.69
CA PHE A 17 1.83 4.48 1.38
C PHE A 17 0.77 5.15 0.52
N ILE A 18 0.86 4.90 -0.78
CA ILE A 18 -0.05 5.50 -1.77
C ILE A 18 -0.69 4.39 -2.56
N VAL A 19 -2.01 4.52 -2.77
CA VAL A 19 -2.81 3.63 -3.60
C VAL A 19 -3.30 4.45 -4.78
N HIS A 20 -3.06 3.99 -5.99
CA HIS A 20 -3.41 4.77 -7.17
C HIS A 20 -4.91 4.70 -7.44
N GLU A 21 -5.48 3.50 -7.49
CA GLU A 21 -6.90 3.30 -7.73
C GLU A 21 -7.52 2.47 -6.63
N SER A 22 -8.80 2.71 -6.38
CA SER A 22 -9.49 2.04 -5.27
C SER A 22 -9.59 0.53 -5.44
N THR A 23 -9.45 0.02 -6.66
CA THR A 23 -9.48 -1.41 -6.94
C THR A 23 -8.12 -2.07 -6.85
N ASP A 24 -7.06 -1.32 -6.60
CA ASP A 24 -5.72 -1.90 -6.45
C ASP A 24 -5.67 -2.82 -5.24
N THR A 25 -4.88 -3.88 -5.35
CA THR A 25 -4.71 -4.82 -4.24
C THR A 25 -3.48 -4.49 -3.40
N VAL A 26 -2.63 -3.60 -3.87
CA VAL A 26 -1.42 -3.20 -3.15
C VAL A 26 -1.26 -1.69 -3.17
N GLY A 27 -0.58 -1.16 -2.16
CA GLY A 27 -0.11 0.22 -2.13
C GLY A 27 1.39 0.25 -2.15
N VAL A 28 1.97 1.38 -2.51
CA VAL A 28 3.41 1.57 -2.60
C VAL A 28 3.87 2.40 -1.42
N VAL A 29 4.84 1.91 -0.67
CA VAL A 29 5.38 2.60 0.51
C VAL A 29 6.21 3.79 0.09
N VAL A 30 5.91 4.96 0.67
CA VAL A 30 6.56 6.22 0.33
C VAL A 30 7.33 6.83 1.49
N VAL A 31 7.41 6.15 2.63
CA VAL A 31 8.28 6.52 3.75
C VAL A 31 9.49 5.60 3.73
N ASP A 32 10.52 5.92 4.52
CA ASP A 32 11.74 5.14 4.52
C ASP A 32 11.49 3.68 4.83
N ILE A 33 10.65 3.42 5.83
CA ILE A 33 10.29 2.06 6.20
C ILE A 33 8.99 2.08 6.99
N ILE A 34 8.18 1.03 6.79
CA ILE A 34 7.05 0.72 7.65
C ILE A 34 7.49 -0.47 8.49
N ASN A 35 7.22 -0.42 9.80
CA ASN A 35 7.62 -1.50 10.70
C ASN A 35 6.45 -2.43 10.99
N ALA A 36 6.76 -3.70 11.18
CA ALA A 36 5.73 -4.68 11.55
C ALA A 36 5.04 -4.24 12.83
N GLY A 37 3.70 -4.32 12.83
CA GLY A 37 2.89 -3.91 13.98
C GLY A 37 2.54 -2.44 13.99
N GLU A 38 3.03 -1.68 13.05
CA GLU A 38 2.77 -0.24 12.99
C GLU A 38 1.41 0.02 12.34
N LYS A 39 0.65 0.95 12.93
CA LYS A 39 -0.58 1.44 12.30
C LYS A 39 -0.19 2.46 11.25
N VAL A 40 -0.58 2.23 10.02
CA VAL A 40 -0.16 3.06 8.90
C VAL A 40 -1.35 3.61 8.14
N SER A 41 -1.14 4.73 7.48
CA SER A 41 -2.17 5.36 6.67
C SER A 41 -1.74 5.39 5.22
N GLY A 42 -2.73 5.28 4.34
CA GLY A 42 -2.51 5.34 2.91
C GLY A 42 -3.46 6.32 2.26
N TRP A 43 -3.00 6.94 1.21
CA TRP A 43 -3.79 7.88 0.44
C TRP A 43 -4.19 7.21 -0.87
N VAL A 44 -5.52 7.10 -1.08
CA VAL A 44 -6.07 6.58 -2.32
C VAL A 44 -6.25 7.75 -3.26
N MET A 45 -5.40 7.83 -4.27
CA MET A 45 -5.33 9.03 -5.12
C MET A 45 -6.60 9.23 -5.93
N GLU A 46 -7.19 8.15 -6.42
CA GLU A 46 -8.38 8.22 -7.27
C GLU A 46 -9.54 8.89 -6.55
N THR A 47 -9.73 8.60 -5.28
CA THR A 47 -10.89 9.07 -4.52
C THR A 47 -10.53 10.13 -3.48
N ASP A 48 -9.24 10.40 -3.31
CA ASP A 48 -8.73 11.34 -2.30
C ASP A 48 -9.10 10.89 -0.88
N GLU A 49 -9.25 9.59 -0.69
CA GLU A 49 -9.58 9.02 0.62
C GLU A 49 -8.31 8.60 1.35
N THR A 50 -8.40 8.60 2.68
CA THR A 50 -7.34 8.07 3.52
C THR A 50 -7.83 6.76 4.13
N ILE A 51 -7.03 5.72 4.04
CA ILE A 51 -7.32 4.45 4.67
C ILE A 51 -6.24 4.17 5.71
N THR A 52 -6.60 3.42 6.75
CA THR A 52 -5.64 3.03 7.78
C THR A 52 -5.67 1.53 7.96
N MET A 53 -4.53 0.96 8.33
CA MET A 53 -4.43 -0.46 8.56
C MET A 53 -3.17 -0.77 9.37
N MET A 54 -3.04 -2.01 9.79
CA MET A 54 -1.86 -2.46 10.52
C MET A 54 -0.93 -3.17 9.56
N ALA A 55 0.34 -2.81 9.59
CA ALA A 55 1.36 -3.55 8.86
C ALA A 55 1.71 -4.80 9.65
N THR A 56 1.93 -5.90 8.96
CA THR A 56 2.31 -7.16 9.60
C THR A 56 3.76 -7.54 9.32
N ALA A 57 4.46 -6.71 8.56
CA ALA A 57 5.86 -6.97 8.21
C ALA A 57 6.57 -5.64 8.02
N ASP A 58 7.89 -5.66 8.06
CA ASP A 58 8.69 -4.49 7.71
C ASP A 58 8.66 -4.31 6.21
N ILE A 59 8.38 -3.10 5.74
CA ILE A 59 8.25 -2.82 4.31
C ILE A 59 9.04 -1.57 3.98
N PRO A 60 10.12 -1.70 3.22
CA PRO A 60 10.95 -0.54 2.89
C PRO A 60 10.35 0.32 1.79
N LEU A 61 10.90 1.52 1.67
CA LEU A 61 10.51 2.50 0.66
C LEU A 61 10.46 1.86 -0.73
N GLY A 62 9.40 2.12 -1.46
CA GLY A 62 9.23 1.64 -2.82
C GLY A 62 8.68 0.23 -2.93
N HIS A 63 8.65 -0.51 -1.84
CA HIS A 63 8.05 -1.85 -1.85
C HIS A 63 6.55 -1.73 -1.64
N LYS A 64 5.84 -2.84 -1.75
CA LYS A 64 4.39 -2.83 -1.76
C LYS A 64 3.82 -3.46 -0.51
N LEU A 65 2.67 -2.95 -0.11
CA LEU A 65 1.92 -3.40 1.06
C LEU A 65 0.59 -3.98 0.56
N ALA A 66 0.23 -5.17 1.03
CA ALA A 66 -1.06 -5.76 0.67
C ALA A 66 -2.19 -5.00 1.35
N LEU A 67 -3.17 -4.57 0.57
CA LEU A 67 -4.32 -3.82 1.09
C LEU A 67 -5.42 -4.74 1.59
N ARG A 68 -5.40 -5.99 1.19
CA ARG A 68 -6.39 -6.99 1.58
C ARG A 68 -5.73 -8.35 1.49
N GLU A 69 -6.46 -9.37 1.90
CA GLU A 69 -5.97 -10.73 1.76
C GLU A 69 -5.90 -11.11 0.30
N ILE A 70 -4.81 -11.74 -0.08
CA ILE A 70 -4.56 -12.16 -1.46
C ILE A 70 -4.24 -13.64 -1.38
N ASN A 71 -4.99 -14.44 -2.12
CA ASN A 71 -4.79 -15.88 -2.12
C ASN A 71 -3.79 -16.26 -3.20
N LYS A 72 -3.08 -17.37 -2.96
CA LYS A 72 -2.18 -17.90 -3.97
C LYS A 72 -2.92 -18.04 -5.30
N GLY A 73 -2.32 -17.53 -6.36
CA GLY A 73 -2.90 -17.55 -7.69
C GLY A 73 -3.70 -16.31 -8.05
N ASP A 74 -4.02 -15.47 -7.07
CA ASP A 74 -4.76 -14.24 -7.34
C ASP A 74 -3.90 -13.23 -8.07
N THR A 75 -4.56 -12.41 -8.88
CA THR A 75 -3.91 -11.33 -9.60
C THR A 75 -3.56 -10.20 -8.65
N ILE A 76 -2.35 -9.67 -8.80
CA ILE A 76 -1.91 -8.47 -8.08
C ILE A 76 -2.17 -7.28 -8.99
N THR A 77 -2.92 -6.30 -8.49
CA THR A 77 -3.30 -5.12 -9.26
C THR A 77 -2.68 -3.87 -8.66
N LYS A 78 -2.01 -3.10 -9.51
CA LYS A 78 -1.40 -1.84 -9.13
C LYS A 78 -1.62 -0.86 -10.27
N TYR A 79 -2.09 0.35 -9.95
CA TYR A 79 -2.44 1.34 -10.96
C TYR A 79 -3.48 0.79 -11.93
N GLY A 80 -4.39 -0.03 -11.45
CA GLY A 80 -5.42 -0.62 -12.27
C GLY A 80 -4.92 -1.69 -13.23
N GLN A 81 -3.66 -2.10 -13.12
CA GLN A 81 -3.05 -3.04 -14.05
C GLN A 81 -2.62 -4.30 -13.35
N ASP A 82 -2.73 -5.41 -14.06
CA ASP A 82 -2.28 -6.71 -13.62
C ASP A 82 -0.76 -6.75 -13.69
N ILE A 83 -0.11 -6.79 -12.52
CA ILE A 83 1.35 -6.81 -12.48
C ILE A 83 1.91 -8.19 -12.15
N GLY A 84 1.05 -9.16 -11.91
CA GLY A 84 1.52 -10.52 -11.63
C GLY A 84 0.53 -11.30 -10.82
N LYS A 85 0.99 -12.45 -10.32
CA LYS A 85 0.17 -13.34 -9.50
C LYS A 85 0.87 -13.63 -8.19
N ALA A 86 0.08 -13.80 -7.15
CA ALA A 86 0.60 -14.25 -5.87
C ALA A 86 1.03 -15.71 -5.99
N VAL A 87 2.23 -16.02 -5.49
CA VAL A 87 2.72 -17.40 -5.47
C VAL A 87 2.56 -18.04 -4.11
N ALA A 88 1.96 -17.30 -3.17
CA ALA A 88 1.64 -17.78 -1.83
C ALA A 88 0.50 -16.91 -1.32
N ASP A 89 -0.16 -17.38 -0.25
CA ASP A 89 -1.18 -16.56 0.39
C ASP A 89 -0.51 -15.36 1.05
N ILE A 90 -1.11 -14.19 0.91
CA ILE A 90 -0.58 -12.94 1.44
C ILE A 90 -1.65 -12.32 2.32
N SER A 91 -1.30 -11.96 3.54
CA SER A 91 -2.24 -11.35 4.47
C SER A 91 -2.27 -9.84 4.26
N SER A 92 -3.41 -9.24 4.61
CA SER A 92 -3.53 -7.79 4.62
C SER A 92 -2.43 -7.19 5.50
N GLY A 93 -1.74 -6.17 4.99
CA GLY A 93 -0.65 -5.52 5.70
C GLY A 93 0.71 -6.16 5.50
N GLU A 94 0.77 -7.22 4.73
CA GLU A 94 2.01 -7.97 4.51
C GLU A 94 2.82 -7.35 3.39
N HIS A 95 4.13 -7.59 3.43
CA HIS A 95 5.07 -7.15 2.41
C HIS A 95 4.86 -7.94 1.12
N VAL A 96 4.62 -7.24 0.02
CA VAL A 96 4.43 -7.84 -1.31
C VAL A 96 5.63 -7.49 -2.16
N HIS A 97 6.37 -8.49 -2.57
CA HIS A 97 7.58 -8.26 -3.35
C HIS A 97 7.90 -9.55 -4.12
N VAL A 98 9.10 -9.63 -4.66
CA VAL A 98 9.48 -10.76 -5.53
C VAL A 98 9.39 -12.12 -4.83
N HIS A 99 9.43 -12.14 -3.49
CA HIS A 99 9.38 -13.41 -2.76
C HIS A 99 8.00 -14.06 -2.78
N ASN A 100 6.92 -13.27 -3.00
CA ASN A 100 5.56 -13.80 -3.00
C ASN A 100 4.75 -13.42 -4.23
N VAL A 101 5.39 -12.80 -5.23
CA VAL A 101 4.74 -12.41 -6.47
C VAL A 101 5.59 -12.82 -7.65
N LYS A 102 4.94 -13.41 -8.66
CA LYS A 102 5.58 -13.69 -9.94
C LYS A 102 4.97 -12.75 -10.97
N THR A 103 5.80 -11.95 -11.61
CA THR A 103 5.29 -11.02 -12.61
C THR A 103 4.96 -11.76 -13.90
N LYS A 104 4.13 -11.14 -14.71
CA LYS A 104 3.75 -11.71 -16.00
C LYS A 104 4.74 -11.42 -17.10
N ARG A 105 5.74 -10.62 -16.82
CA ARG A 105 6.61 -10.13 -17.87
C ARG A 105 7.86 -10.95 -18.06
N TRP A 106 8.01 -12.01 -17.40
CA TRP A 106 9.20 -12.85 -17.55
C TRP A 106 8.99 -14.00 -18.46
#